data_021c649a5d10aa42b5010bae552f7669
#
_entry.id   021c649a5d10aa42b5010bae552f7669
#
_cell.length_a   1.000
_cell.length_b   1.000
_cell.length_c   1.000
_cell.angle_alpha   90.00
_cell.angle_beta   90.00
_cell.angle_gamma   90.00
#
_symmetry.space_group_name_H-M   'P 1'
#
loop_
_entity.id
_entity.type
_entity.pdbx_description
1 polymer ?
#
loop_
_entity_poly.entity_id
_entity_poly.type
_entity_poly.pdbx_seq_one_letter_code
_entity_poly.pdbx_strand_id
1 'polypeptide(L)'
;VIGGVAAVLIGIVGCTTVVDGSGGVDSSDAPAYKASVTTSLAESAASSSAKETERQLSSTTMAVHSACETMSTSSADAVDALNSFVASINTGADPTVTEGPAGAALNNSADLVATSIDSTLPQALQDAFNAYSDAARAAATALLGHLPPAEFNAAANQLNDTRANALNLCDAAY
;
A
#
# COMPACT_ATOMS: atom_id res chain seq x y z
N VAL A 1 -20.18 -19.42 1.57
CA VAL A 1 -20.39 -19.33 0.12
C VAL A 1 -19.09 -19.70 -0.56
N ILE A 2 -19.10 -20.84 -1.26
CA ILE A 2 -17.96 -21.48 -1.93
C ILE A 2 -17.76 -20.78 -3.27
N GLY A 3 -16.67 -20.05 -3.45
CA GLY A 3 -16.27 -19.43 -4.71
C GLY A 3 -15.30 -20.35 -5.46
N GLY A 4 -15.73 -20.89 -6.61
CA GLY A 4 -15.00 -21.83 -7.42
C GLY A 4 -13.82 -21.19 -8.15
N VAL A 5 -12.71 -21.91 -8.15
CA VAL A 5 -11.52 -21.66 -8.97
C VAL A 5 -11.83 -22.11 -10.38
N ALA A 6 -11.94 -21.16 -11.32
CA ALA A 6 -12.05 -21.46 -12.76
C ALA A 6 -10.64 -21.73 -13.31
N ALA A 7 -10.31 -22.99 -13.49
CA ALA A 7 -9.12 -23.41 -14.23
C ALA A 7 -9.40 -23.25 -15.73
N VAL A 8 -8.74 -22.27 -16.37
CA VAL A 8 -8.74 -22.11 -17.82
C VAL A 8 -7.78 -23.11 -18.42
N LEU A 9 -8.30 -24.22 -18.95
CA LEU A 9 -7.56 -25.15 -19.77
C LEU A 9 -7.41 -24.55 -21.18
N ILE A 10 -6.21 -24.06 -21.50
CA ILE A 10 -5.84 -23.69 -22.87
C ILE A 10 -5.62 -24.99 -23.64
N GLY A 11 -6.61 -25.35 -24.46
CA GLY A 11 -6.52 -26.47 -25.38
C GLY A 11 -5.51 -26.16 -26.49
N ILE A 12 -4.39 -26.87 -26.48
CA ILE A 12 -3.45 -26.90 -27.63
C ILE A 12 -4.10 -27.75 -28.70
N VAL A 13 -4.68 -27.11 -29.72
CA VAL A 13 -5.11 -27.80 -30.94
C VAL A 13 -3.85 -28.15 -31.73
N GLY A 14 -3.28 -29.33 -31.47
CA GLY A 14 -2.23 -29.90 -32.26
C GLY A 14 -2.80 -30.39 -33.60
N CYS A 15 -2.37 -29.79 -34.72
CA CYS A 15 -2.57 -30.38 -36.03
C CYS A 15 -1.79 -31.69 -36.09
N THR A 16 -2.49 -32.82 -36.03
CA THR A 16 -1.90 -34.13 -36.32
C THR A 16 -1.84 -34.33 -37.83
N THR A 17 -0.79 -33.87 -38.49
CA THR A 17 -0.38 -34.41 -39.77
C THR A 17 0.43 -35.65 -39.49
N VAL A 18 -0.17 -36.82 -39.62
CA VAL A 18 0.52 -38.10 -39.63
C VAL A 18 1.32 -38.19 -40.93
N VAL A 19 2.59 -37.87 -40.87
CA VAL A 19 3.52 -38.19 -41.98
C VAL A 19 4.09 -39.56 -41.67
N ASP A 20 3.68 -40.55 -42.44
CA ASP A 20 4.25 -41.89 -42.43
C ASP A 20 5.71 -41.79 -42.98
N GLY A 21 6.61 -41.42 -42.13
CA GLY A 21 8.05 -41.43 -42.35
C GLY A 21 8.72 -42.14 -41.20
N SER A 22 9.30 -43.25 -41.42
CA SER A 22 10.21 -43.89 -40.44
C SER A 22 11.43 -43.00 -40.25
N GLY A 23 11.27 -41.97 -39.38
CA GLY A 23 12.36 -41.09 -38.94
C GLY A 23 13.25 -41.83 -37.98
N GLY A 24 14.31 -42.42 -38.51
CA GLY A 24 15.41 -42.84 -37.69
C GLY A 24 16.04 -41.59 -37.05
N VAL A 25 15.82 -41.36 -35.77
CA VAL A 25 16.53 -40.32 -35.03
C VAL A 25 17.95 -40.77 -34.87
N ASP A 26 18.88 -40.09 -35.56
CA ASP A 26 20.29 -40.35 -35.39
C ASP A 26 20.66 -40.08 -33.93
N SER A 27 21.10 -41.08 -33.22
CA SER A 27 21.40 -41.02 -31.79
C SER A 27 22.53 -40.05 -31.47
N SER A 28 23.27 -39.57 -32.50
CA SER A 28 24.28 -38.53 -32.37
C SER A 28 23.74 -37.13 -32.25
N ASP A 29 22.52 -36.86 -32.77
CA ASP A 29 21.89 -35.52 -32.71
C ASP A 29 21.03 -35.30 -31.45
N ALA A 30 20.68 -36.36 -30.75
CA ALA A 30 19.88 -36.31 -29.54
C ALA A 30 20.48 -35.46 -28.39
N PRO A 31 21.79 -35.44 -28.13
CA PRO A 31 22.39 -34.55 -27.12
C PRO A 31 22.28 -33.07 -27.45
N ALA A 32 22.51 -32.72 -28.74
CA ALA A 32 22.44 -31.33 -29.19
C ALA A 32 21.02 -30.78 -29.13
N TYR A 33 20.01 -31.58 -29.51
CA TYR A 33 18.61 -31.22 -29.41
C TYR A 33 18.17 -31.05 -27.94
N LYS A 34 18.55 -31.95 -27.05
CA LYS A 34 18.27 -31.82 -25.61
C LYS A 34 18.89 -30.57 -25.01
N ALA A 35 20.13 -30.25 -25.39
CA ALA A 35 20.82 -29.05 -24.93
C ALA A 35 20.10 -27.76 -25.40
N SER A 36 19.65 -27.71 -26.68
CA SER A 36 18.95 -26.55 -27.20
C SER A 36 17.58 -26.36 -26.52
N VAL A 37 16.84 -27.43 -26.27
CA VAL A 37 15.54 -27.37 -25.57
C VAL A 37 15.71 -26.92 -24.12
N THR A 38 16.74 -27.44 -23.40
CA THR A 38 17.02 -26.99 -22.03
C THR A 38 17.43 -25.52 -21.97
N THR A 39 18.23 -25.05 -22.92
CA THR A 39 18.60 -23.63 -23.00
C THR A 39 17.38 -22.73 -23.26
N SER A 40 16.54 -23.10 -24.21
CA SER A 40 15.31 -22.35 -24.53
C SER A 40 14.34 -22.31 -23.35
N LEU A 41 14.20 -23.40 -22.61
CA LEU A 41 13.37 -23.44 -21.40
C LEU A 41 13.95 -22.56 -20.28
N ALA A 42 15.26 -22.56 -20.09
CA ALA A 42 15.93 -21.72 -19.11
C ALA A 42 15.80 -20.23 -19.45
N GLU A 43 15.98 -19.85 -20.72
CA GLU A 43 15.79 -18.46 -21.19
C GLU A 43 14.33 -18.01 -21.05
N SER A 44 13.36 -18.87 -21.37
CA SER A 44 11.94 -18.58 -21.20
C SER A 44 11.57 -18.40 -19.73
N ALA A 45 12.10 -19.23 -18.83
CA ALA A 45 11.90 -19.12 -17.40
C ALA A 45 12.52 -17.84 -16.85
N ALA A 46 13.74 -17.49 -17.27
CA ALA A 46 14.41 -16.25 -16.87
C ALA A 46 13.63 -15.00 -17.34
N SER A 47 13.15 -15.00 -18.59
CA SER A 47 12.33 -13.91 -19.12
C SER A 47 11.00 -13.76 -18.38
N SER A 48 10.35 -14.86 -18.03
CA SER A 48 9.10 -14.85 -17.26
C SER A 48 9.31 -14.34 -15.85
N SER A 49 10.40 -14.74 -15.20
CA SER A 49 10.78 -14.27 -13.87
C SER A 49 11.10 -12.77 -13.86
N ALA A 50 11.82 -12.27 -14.87
CA ALA A 50 12.12 -10.84 -15.00
C ALA A 50 10.84 -10.00 -15.16
N LYS A 51 9.91 -10.42 -16.02
CA LYS A 51 8.62 -9.72 -16.20
C LYS A 51 7.76 -9.74 -14.94
N GLU A 52 7.80 -10.83 -14.18
CA GLU A 52 7.08 -10.89 -12.91
C GLU A 52 7.66 -9.92 -11.88
N THR A 53 8.99 -9.84 -11.80
CA THR A 53 9.68 -8.88 -10.93
C THR A 53 9.34 -7.43 -11.29
N GLU A 54 9.36 -7.07 -12.57
CA GLU A 54 8.96 -5.74 -13.04
C GLU A 54 7.51 -5.41 -12.69
N ARG A 55 6.60 -6.38 -12.84
CA ARG A 55 5.20 -6.20 -12.47
C ARG A 55 5.00 -5.99 -10.98
N GLN A 56 5.72 -6.74 -10.14
CA GLN A 56 5.70 -6.58 -8.69
C GLN A 56 6.25 -5.23 -8.26
N LEU A 57 7.37 -4.79 -8.82
CA LEU A 57 7.94 -3.47 -8.55
C LEU A 57 6.96 -2.35 -8.92
N SER A 58 6.34 -2.43 -10.10
CA SER A 58 5.33 -1.45 -10.53
C SER A 58 4.13 -1.43 -9.60
N SER A 59 3.63 -2.59 -9.16
CA SER A 59 2.51 -2.69 -8.22
C SER A 59 2.86 -2.08 -6.85
N THR A 60 4.05 -2.37 -6.32
CA THR A 60 4.53 -1.79 -5.06
C THR A 60 4.65 -0.28 -5.16
N THR A 61 5.24 0.24 -6.24
CA THR A 61 5.38 1.69 -6.45
C THR A 61 4.03 2.39 -6.49
N MET A 62 3.04 1.82 -7.19
CA MET A 62 1.68 2.40 -7.23
C MET A 62 1.00 2.35 -5.85
N ALA A 63 1.16 1.27 -5.10
CA ALA A 63 0.60 1.15 -3.75
C ALA A 63 1.20 2.19 -2.80
N VAL A 64 2.53 2.35 -2.80
CA VAL A 64 3.23 3.37 -2.02
C VAL A 64 2.74 4.77 -2.38
N HIS A 65 2.65 5.09 -3.68
CA HIS A 65 2.18 6.39 -4.14
C HIS A 65 0.77 6.71 -3.64
N SER A 66 -0.17 5.78 -3.82
CA SER A 66 -1.57 5.96 -3.39
C SER A 66 -1.70 6.10 -1.88
N ALA A 67 -0.97 5.31 -1.12
CA ALA A 67 -1.01 5.36 0.34
C ALA A 67 -0.39 6.66 0.88
N CYS A 68 0.71 7.12 0.31
CA CYS A 68 1.35 8.39 0.67
C CYS A 68 0.50 9.61 0.29
N GLU A 69 -0.19 9.58 -0.84
CA GLU A 69 -1.15 10.62 -1.21
C GLU A 69 -2.30 10.70 -0.20
N THR A 70 -2.86 9.53 0.18
CA THR A 70 -3.88 9.44 1.23
C THR A 70 -3.37 10.00 2.55
N MET A 71 -2.16 9.61 2.98
CA MET A 71 -1.54 10.12 4.19
C MET A 71 -1.36 11.65 4.15
N SER A 72 -0.85 12.18 3.04
CA SER A 72 -0.60 13.62 2.89
C SER A 72 -1.89 14.43 2.95
N THR A 73 -2.89 14.07 2.13
CA THR A 73 -4.14 14.85 2.01
C THR A 73 -4.99 14.74 3.27
N SER A 74 -5.27 13.54 3.75
CA SER A 74 -6.14 13.35 4.92
C SER A 74 -5.53 13.91 6.21
N SER A 75 -4.19 13.84 6.36
CA SER A 75 -3.53 14.40 7.54
C SER A 75 -3.48 15.94 7.51
N ALA A 76 -3.42 16.56 6.34
CA ALA A 76 -3.52 18.00 6.20
C ALA A 76 -4.91 18.50 6.64
N ASP A 77 -5.97 17.87 6.13
CA ASP A 77 -7.35 18.21 6.49
C ASP A 77 -7.61 18.07 7.99
N ALA A 78 -7.07 17.00 8.61
CA ALA A 78 -7.20 16.77 10.04
C ALA A 78 -6.48 17.84 10.90
N VAL A 79 -5.26 18.22 10.49
CA VAL A 79 -4.49 19.27 11.18
C VAL A 79 -5.14 20.64 11.00
N ASP A 80 -5.69 20.96 9.84
CA ASP A 80 -6.38 22.22 9.58
C ASP A 80 -7.66 22.34 10.43
N ALA A 81 -8.41 21.24 10.56
CA ALA A 81 -9.58 21.21 11.42
C ALA A 81 -9.20 21.37 12.91
N LEU A 82 -8.13 20.71 13.36
CA LEU A 82 -7.60 20.85 14.72
C LEU A 82 -7.11 22.28 15.00
N ASN A 83 -6.39 22.88 14.05
CA ASN A 83 -5.95 24.28 14.16
C ASN A 83 -7.13 25.26 14.24
N SER A 84 -8.22 24.99 13.51
CA SER A 84 -9.44 25.79 13.57
C SER A 84 -10.09 25.72 14.96
N PHE A 85 -10.10 24.55 15.58
CA PHE A 85 -10.56 24.38 16.96
C PHE A 85 -9.67 25.16 17.94
N VAL A 86 -8.35 25.00 17.86
CA VAL A 86 -7.40 25.73 18.74
C VAL A 86 -7.52 27.24 18.55
N ALA A 87 -7.70 27.69 17.31
CA ALA A 87 -7.91 29.11 17.02
C ALA A 87 -9.19 29.65 17.66
N SER A 88 -10.29 28.89 17.67
CA SER A 88 -11.55 29.31 18.33
C SER A 88 -11.35 29.53 19.83
N ILE A 89 -10.60 28.64 20.51
CA ILE A 89 -10.26 28.80 21.92
C ILE A 89 -9.41 30.06 22.13
N ASN A 90 -8.39 30.27 21.35
CA ASN A 90 -7.43 31.37 21.49
C ASN A 90 -8.05 32.73 21.21
N THR A 91 -9.07 32.81 20.37
CA THR A 91 -9.77 34.05 20.05
C THR A 91 -11.01 34.31 20.92
N GLY A 92 -11.36 33.39 21.83
CA GLY A 92 -12.56 33.45 22.65
C GLY A 92 -13.87 33.24 21.85
N ALA A 93 -13.78 32.64 20.65
CA ALA A 93 -14.93 32.17 19.90
C ALA A 93 -15.50 30.90 20.55
N ASP A 94 -16.76 30.56 20.17
CA ASP A 94 -17.38 29.34 20.68
C ASP A 94 -16.68 28.07 20.11
N PRO A 95 -15.93 27.32 20.93
CA PRO A 95 -15.24 26.15 20.45
C PRO A 95 -16.16 24.97 20.09
N THR A 96 -17.40 24.96 20.56
CA THR A 96 -18.35 23.86 20.30
C THR A 96 -18.69 23.73 18.82
N VAL A 97 -18.57 24.81 18.05
CA VAL A 97 -18.79 24.81 16.59
C VAL A 97 -17.69 24.08 15.84
N THR A 98 -16.46 24.10 16.34
CA THR A 98 -15.26 23.52 15.67
C THR A 98 -14.81 22.20 16.28
N GLU A 99 -15.20 21.89 17.51
CA GLU A 99 -14.81 20.69 18.23
C GLU A 99 -15.26 19.41 17.54
N GLY A 100 -16.55 19.27 17.25
CA GLY A 100 -17.10 18.10 16.56
C GLY A 100 -16.45 17.85 15.20
N PRO A 101 -16.39 18.87 14.32
CA PRO A 101 -15.66 18.79 13.05
C PRO A 101 -14.20 18.39 13.19
N ALA A 102 -13.47 18.93 14.16
CA ALA A 102 -12.06 18.58 14.39
C ALA A 102 -11.89 17.12 14.83
N GLY A 103 -12.70 16.65 15.78
CA GLY A 103 -12.71 15.26 16.20
C GLY A 103 -13.07 14.29 15.07
N ALA A 104 -14.06 14.66 14.26
CA ALA A 104 -14.44 13.87 13.09
C ALA A 104 -13.34 13.81 12.02
N ALA A 105 -12.65 14.93 11.73
CA ALA A 105 -11.56 14.99 10.77
C ALA A 105 -10.37 14.13 11.21
N LEU A 106 -10.00 14.16 12.49
CA LEU A 106 -8.95 13.33 13.07
C LEU A 106 -9.26 11.84 12.93
N ASN A 107 -10.47 11.41 13.30
CA ASN A 107 -10.88 10.01 13.18
C ASN A 107 -10.97 9.57 11.72
N ASN A 108 -11.52 10.40 10.83
CA ASN A 108 -11.60 10.09 9.40
C ASN A 108 -10.22 9.94 8.78
N SER A 109 -9.27 10.83 9.11
CA SER A 109 -7.89 10.72 8.63
C SER A 109 -7.23 9.43 9.13
N ALA A 110 -7.40 9.09 10.42
CA ALA A 110 -6.91 7.84 10.97
C ALA A 110 -7.46 6.61 10.24
N ASP A 111 -8.75 6.61 9.92
CA ASP A 111 -9.39 5.49 9.23
C ASP A 111 -8.96 5.39 7.76
N LEU A 112 -8.83 6.51 7.05
CA LEU A 112 -8.34 6.55 5.67
C LEU A 112 -6.89 6.04 5.58
N VAL A 113 -6.01 6.50 6.48
CA VAL A 113 -4.62 6.05 6.51
C VAL A 113 -4.53 4.58 6.89
N ALA A 114 -5.24 4.14 7.93
CA ALA A 114 -5.25 2.72 8.32
C ALA A 114 -5.76 1.81 7.18
N THR A 115 -6.76 2.24 6.42
CA THR A 115 -7.31 1.49 5.28
C THR A 115 -6.34 1.46 4.09
N SER A 116 -5.46 2.44 3.96
CA SER A 116 -4.44 2.48 2.90
C SER A 116 -3.23 1.56 3.16
N ILE A 117 -3.14 0.98 4.35
CA ILE A 117 -2.05 0.06 4.69
C ILE A 117 -2.28 -1.29 4.00
N ASP A 118 -1.38 -1.62 3.10
CA ASP A 118 -1.37 -2.88 2.35
C ASP A 118 -0.06 -3.64 2.64
N SER A 119 -0.11 -4.96 2.56
CA SER A 119 1.07 -5.83 2.78
C SER A 119 2.18 -5.64 1.73
N THR A 120 1.89 -4.96 0.63
CA THR A 120 2.88 -4.60 -0.40
C THR A 120 3.69 -3.36 -0.03
N LEU A 121 3.23 -2.57 0.95
CA LEU A 121 3.99 -1.41 1.44
C LEU A 121 5.24 -1.88 2.22
N PRO A 122 6.34 -1.12 2.13
CA PRO A 122 7.49 -1.33 3.02
C PRO A 122 7.08 -1.30 4.50
N GLN A 123 7.64 -2.20 5.30
CA GLN A 123 7.28 -2.33 6.72
C GLN A 123 7.39 -1.00 7.49
N ALA A 124 8.42 -0.20 7.18
CA ALA A 124 8.61 1.10 7.81
C ALA A 124 7.45 2.07 7.56
N LEU A 125 6.85 2.04 6.35
CA LEU A 125 5.66 2.84 6.04
C LEU A 125 4.43 2.30 6.76
N GLN A 126 4.23 0.98 6.81
CA GLN A 126 3.14 0.37 7.56
C GLN A 126 3.18 0.76 9.04
N ASP A 127 4.36 0.67 9.66
CA ASP A 127 4.56 1.03 11.08
C ASP A 127 4.31 2.53 11.33
N ALA A 128 4.80 3.40 10.44
CA ALA A 128 4.60 4.84 10.55
C ALA A 128 3.12 5.25 10.37
N PHE A 129 2.41 4.63 9.43
CA PHE A 129 1.00 4.89 9.21
C PHE A 129 0.11 4.39 10.35
N ASN A 130 0.45 3.24 10.93
CA ASN A 130 -0.21 2.76 12.14
C ASN A 130 0.03 3.73 13.32
N ALA A 131 1.27 4.16 13.53
CA ALA A 131 1.60 5.12 14.58
C ALA A 131 0.87 6.46 14.42
N TYR A 132 0.77 6.96 13.18
CA TYR A 132 -0.03 8.17 12.88
C TYR A 132 -1.53 7.95 13.16
N SER A 133 -2.09 6.84 12.70
CA SER A 133 -3.51 6.54 12.91
C SER A 133 -3.87 6.45 14.40
N ASP A 134 -3.02 5.83 15.20
CA ASP A 134 -3.20 5.74 16.64
C ASP A 134 -3.08 7.12 17.31
N ALA A 135 -2.11 7.94 16.91
CA ALA A 135 -1.94 9.30 17.42
C ALA A 135 -3.11 10.22 17.04
N ALA A 136 -3.66 10.09 15.83
CA ALA A 136 -4.83 10.86 15.39
C ALA A 136 -6.07 10.50 16.20
N ARG A 137 -6.31 9.21 16.48
CA ARG A 137 -7.39 8.77 17.36
C ARG A 137 -7.20 9.23 18.82
N ALA A 138 -5.96 9.21 19.31
CA ALA A 138 -5.63 9.72 20.63
C ALA A 138 -5.90 11.23 20.75
N ALA A 139 -5.52 12.01 19.74
CA ALA A 139 -5.82 13.44 19.67
C ALA A 139 -7.32 13.72 19.62
N ALA A 140 -8.09 12.95 18.82
CA ALA A 140 -9.56 13.04 18.79
C ALA A 140 -10.17 12.72 20.16
N THR A 141 -9.66 11.69 20.84
CA THR A 141 -10.13 11.32 22.19
C THR A 141 -9.83 12.41 23.22
N ALA A 142 -8.63 12.98 23.18
CA ALA A 142 -8.24 14.07 24.07
C ALA A 142 -9.11 15.33 23.86
N LEU A 143 -9.38 15.65 22.60
CA LEU A 143 -10.25 16.76 22.20
C LEU A 143 -11.68 16.56 22.71
N LEU A 144 -12.34 15.49 22.25
CA LEU A 144 -13.76 15.21 22.53
C LEU A 144 -14.03 14.83 23.99
N GLY A 145 -13.01 14.32 24.68
CA GLY A 145 -13.03 14.02 26.11
C GLY A 145 -12.75 15.22 27.00
N HIS A 146 -12.53 16.41 26.42
CA HIS A 146 -12.18 17.64 27.17
C HIS A 146 -11.05 17.41 28.17
N LEU A 147 -9.99 16.67 27.75
CA LEU A 147 -8.86 16.38 28.62
C LEU A 147 -8.13 17.69 29.02
N PRO A 148 -7.44 17.68 30.16
CA PRO A 148 -6.65 18.84 30.58
C PRO A 148 -5.70 19.32 29.48
N PRO A 149 -5.43 20.64 29.38
CA PRO A 149 -4.60 21.22 28.31
C PRO A 149 -3.24 20.53 28.15
N ALA A 150 -2.63 20.06 29.23
CA ALA A 150 -1.34 19.35 29.16
C ALA A 150 -1.46 18.01 28.42
N GLU A 151 -2.53 17.27 28.67
CA GLU A 151 -2.78 15.95 28.01
C GLU A 151 -3.18 16.14 26.55
N PHE A 152 -4.03 17.12 26.25
CA PHE A 152 -4.36 17.50 24.89
C PHE A 152 -3.13 17.92 24.10
N ASN A 153 -2.29 18.78 24.66
CA ASN A 153 -1.05 19.20 24.00
C ASN A 153 -0.08 18.03 23.77
N ALA A 154 0.01 17.09 24.70
CA ALA A 154 0.83 15.90 24.53
C ALA A 154 0.33 15.04 23.35
N ALA A 155 -0.98 14.82 23.24
CA ALA A 155 -1.59 14.10 22.12
C ALA A 155 -1.39 14.82 20.78
N ALA A 156 -1.55 16.15 20.76
CA ALA A 156 -1.32 16.96 19.56
C ALA A 156 0.16 16.95 19.11
N ASN A 157 1.10 16.98 20.05
CA ASN A 157 2.53 16.86 19.73
C ASN A 157 2.83 15.47 19.14
N GLN A 158 2.32 14.40 19.73
CA GLN A 158 2.50 13.05 19.22
C GLN A 158 1.90 12.89 17.80
N LEU A 159 0.75 13.48 17.55
CA LEU A 159 0.15 13.53 16.20
C LEU A 159 1.10 14.20 15.20
N ASN A 160 1.65 15.36 15.55
CA ASN A 160 2.57 16.09 14.69
C ASN A 160 3.86 15.30 14.42
N ASP A 161 4.45 14.67 15.45
CA ASP A 161 5.68 13.90 15.34
C ASP A 161 5.47 12.66 14.45
N THR A 162 4.39 11.92 14.66
CA THR A 162 4.08 10.72 13.85
C THR A 162 3.73 11.09 12.42
N ARG A 163 2.99 12.19 12.21
CA ARG A 163 2.70 12.74 10.87
C ARG A 163 4.00 13.10 10.14
N ALA A 164 4.89 13.84 10.77
CA ALA A 164 6.16 14.24 10.18
C ALA A 164 7.01 13.02 9.80
N ASN A 165 7.08 12.01 10.68
CA ASN A 165 7.80 10.76 10.38
C ASN A 165 7.20 10.03 9.18
N ALA A 166 5.88 9.89 9.11
CA ALA A 166 5.20 9.23 8.00
C ALA A 166 5.43 9.94 6.65
N LEU A 167 5.32 11.28 6.64
CA LEU A 167 5.57 12.08 5.44
C LEU A 167 7.03 12.01 4.99
N ASN A 168 8.00 12.06 5.91
CA ASN A 168 9.41 11.89 5.58
C ASN A 168 9.72 10.52 4.97
N LEU A 169 9.06 9.44 5.42
CA LEU A 169 9.20 8.12 4.84
C LEU A 169 8.54 8.04 3.45
N CYS A 170 7.43 8.74 3.24
CA CYS A 170 6.83 8.89 1.92
C CYS A 170 7.79 9.60 0.96
N ASP A 171 8.36 10.73 1.36
CA ASP A 171 9.31 11.50 0.52
C ASP A 171 10.56 10.69 0.17
N ALA A 172 11.00 9.80 1.06
CA ALA A 172 12.14 8.92 0.82
C ALA A 172 11.81 7.71 -0.10
N ALA A 173 10.54 7.44 -0.32
CA ALA A 173 10.07 6.31 -1.12
C ALA A 173 9.84 6.65 -2.61
N TYR A 174 9.96 7.93 -2.98
CA TYR A 174 9.91 8.46 -4.36
C TYR A 174 11.31 8.67 -4.91
#